data_def9f44ef30e2f29c701f81d0de4647d
#
_entry.id   def9f44ef30e2f29c701f81d0de4647d
#
_cell.length_a   1.000
_cell.length_b   1.000
_cell.length_c   1.000
_cell.angle_alpha   90.00
_cell.angle_beta   90.00
_cell.angle_gamma   90.00
#
_symmetry.space_group_name_H-M   'P 1'
#
loop_
_entity.id
_entity.type
_entity.pdbx_description
1 polymer ?
#
loop_
_entity_poly.entity_id
_entity_poly.type
_entity_poly.pdbx_seq_one_letter_code
_entity_poly.pdbx_strand_id
1 'polypeptide(L)'
;MVQLTPAHFLLAVALALFAATAEAAVGLTEIAGQDGDGIVTVYYPSSSVAQTVKHGPFNFQLARDGAPRRSNGRLIVISHGSGGAPWVHADLARTLVEDGFVVAMPAHRGDNYEDHSTPGPKSWQRRPLEVSRAIDAVGRDQRFGPLLALDKVGMYGMSAGGHTALSLAGGRWSPASFRQHCEAHISEDFQACVGLATRLNGNLLDGPKTTLALWVIRYRFSDAAWQTHTDPRIAVIVAGVPYAADFDMASLAAPRVPLGLVTAPRDKWLIPRFHGERVLQTCAACERLADVPNGGHGALLSPLPPGLSGLVGDLLNDPPGFNRAVLPGIDRKIAAFFRRHLLPYN
;
A
#
# COMPACT_ATOMS: atom_id res chain seq x y z
N MET A 1 -47.87 -47.45 -60.69
CA MET A 1 -47.99 -47.37 -59.25
C MET A 1 -46.55 -47.26 -58.69
N VAL A 2 -46.15 -46.09 -58.34
CA VAL A 2 -44.85 -45.85 -57.66
C VAL A 2 -45.18 -45.23 -56.33
N GLN A 3 -44.78 -46.00 -55.28
CA GLN A 3 -44.93 -45.53 -53.86
C GLN A 3 -43.76 -44.64 -53.50
N LEU A 4 -44.10 -43.38 -53.13
CA LEU A 4 -43.14 -42.44 -52.53
C LEU A 4 -43.10 -42.65 -51.00
N THR A 5 -41.93 -42.97 -50.50
CA THR A 5 -41.64 -42.99 -49.07
C THR A 5 -41.24 -41.60 -48.55
N PRO A 6 -41.75 -41.14 -47.41
CA PRO A 6 -41.36 -39.83 -46.85
C PRO A 6 -40.00 -39.92 -46.15
N ALA A 7 -39.09 -39.07 -46.59
CA ALA A 7 -37.81 -38.83 -45.94
C ALA A 7 -37.99 -38.03 -44.62
N HIS A 8 -37.60 -38.57 -43.51
CA HIS A 8 -37.57 -37.90 -42.21
C HIS A 8 -36.34 -37.00 -42.17
N PHE A 9 -36.56 -35.68 -42.17
CA PHE A 9 -35.56 -34.69 -41.86
C PHE A 9 -35.40 -34.63 -40.32
N LEU A 10 -34.35 -35.22 -39.79
CA LEU A 10 -33.91 -34.99 -38.41
C LEU A 10 -33.10 -33.70 -38.38
N LEU A 11 -33.73 -32.63 -37.88
CA LEU A 11 -33.08 -31.36 -37.60
C LEU A 11 -32.34 -31.49 -36.25
N ALA A 12 -31.03 -31.77 -36.28
CA ALA A 12 -30.20 -31.72 -35.11
C ALA A 12 -29.89 -30.26 -34.74
N VAL A 13 -30.61 -29.73 -33.75
CA VAL A 13 -30.30 -28.43 -33.13
C VAL A 13 -29.12 -28.65 -32.23
N ALA A 14 -27.93 -28.28 -32.68
CA ALA A 14 -26.74 -28.20 -31.85
C ALA A 14 -26.89 -26.95 -30.97
N LEU A 15 -27.30 -27.13 -29.72
CA LEU A 15 -27.16 -26.12 -28.67
C LEU A 15 -25.64 -25.94 -28.36
N ALA A 16 -25.01 -24.97 -29.00
CA ALA A 16 -23.69 -24.50 -28.59
C ALA A 16 -23.87 -23.76 -27.25
N LEU A 17 -23.63 -24.47 -26.14
CA LEU A 17 -23.43 -23.86 -24.84
C LEU A 17 -22.13 -23.04 -24.93
N PHE A 18 -22.28 -21.75 -25.26
CA PHE A 18 -21.23 -20.79 -24.96
C PHE A 18 -21.10 -20.74 -23.41
N ALA A 19 -20.23 -21.54 -22.84
CA ALA A 19 -19.72 -21.29 -21.54
C ALA A 19 -18.97 -19.96 -21.62
N ALA A 20 -19.66 -18.84 -21.38
CA ALA A 20 -19.01 -17.59 -21.10
C ALA A 20 -18.06 -17.88 -19.92
N THR A 21 -16.76 -17.93 -20.19
CA THR A 21 -15.76 -17.91 -19.13
C THR A 21 -15.97 -16.59 -18.43
N ALA A 22 -16.72 -16.60 -17.32
CA ALA A 22 -16.90 -15.41 -16.51
C ALA A 22 -15.50 -14.94 -16.11
N GLU A 23 -15.10 -13.80 -16.66
CA GLU A 23 -13.86 -13.16 -16.29
C GLU A 23 -13.85 -13.00 -14.78
N ALA A 24 -12.76 -13.39 -14.13
CA ALA A 24 -12.70 -13.44 -12.68
C ALA A 24 -12.91 -12.03 -12.12
N ALA A 25 -14.02 -11.84 -11.42
CA ALA A 25 -14.29 -10.55 -10.78
C ALA A 25 -13.34 -10.33 -9.60
N VAL A 26 -13.07 -9.09 -9.29
CA VAL A 26 -12.40 -8.70 -8.05
C VAL A 26 -13.42 -8.71 -6.93
N GLY A 27 -13.23 -9.59 -5.94
CA GLY A 27 -14.01 -9.64 -4.71
C GLY A 27 -13.54 -8.56 -3.73
N LEU A 28 -14.46 -8.08 -2.91
CA LEU A 28 -14.20 -7.17 -1.78
C LEU A 28 -14.96 -7.66 -0.57
N THR A 29 -14.27 -7.80 0.55
CA THR A 29 -14.90 -8.04 1.87
C THR A 29 -14.11 -7.36 2.97
N GLU A 30 -14.69 -7.33 4.15
CA GLU A 30 -14.07 -6.83 5.37
C GLU A 30 -14.06 -7.91 6.44
N ILE A 31 -12.97 -8.04 7.16
CA ILE A 31 -12.81 -8.94 8.30
C ILE A 31 -12.39 -8.13 9.52
N ALA A 32 -12.80 -8.56 10.70
CA ALA A 32 -12.42 -7.91 11.94
C ALA A 32 -10.91 -8.02 12.17
N GLY A 33 -10.28 -6.91 12.58
CA GLY A 33 -8.93 -6.93 13.10
C GLY A 33 -8.86 -7.66 14.44
N GLN A 34 -7.63 -7.98 14.88
CA GLN A 34 -7.38 -8.65 16.17
C GLN A 34 -6.84 -7.65 17.19
N ASP A 35 -6.98 -7.96 18.47
CA ASP A 35 -6.39 -7.19 19.59
C ASP A 35 -6.74 -5.69 19.58
N GLY A 36 -7.94 -5.35 19.10
CA GLY A 36 -8.41 -3.96 18.99
C GLY A 36 -7.83 -3.20 17.80
N ASP A 37 -7.24 -3.89 16.83
CA ASP A 37 -6.88 -3.32 15.52
C ASP A 37 -8.13 -2.97 14.71
N GLY A 38 -7.96 -2.12 13.72
CA GLY A 38 -9.02 -1.77 12.79
C GLY A 38 -9.42 -2.91 11.85
N ILE A 39 -10.46 -2.68 11.08
CA ILE A 39 -10.95 -3.61 10.05
C ILE A 39 -9.84 -3.89 9.03
N VAL A 40 -9.76 -5.13 8.56
CA VAL A 40 -8.92 -5.53 7.43
C VAL A 40 -9.80 -5.65 6.19
N THR A 41 -9.61 -4.74 5.24
CA THR A 41 -10.25 -4.83 3.92
C THR A 41 -9.51 -5.85 3.06
N VAL A 42 -10.24 -6.77 2.44
CA VAL A 42 -9.63 -7.85 1.63
C VAL A 42 -10.15 -7.79 0.20
N TYR A 43 -9.24 -7.65 -0.76
CA TYR A 43 -9.50 -7.82 -2.20
C TYR A 43 -9.00 -9.20 -2.63
N TYR A 44 -9.76 -9.90 -3.48
CA TYR A 44 -9.44 -11.29 -3.84
C TYR A 44 -10.04 -11.72 -5.18
N PRO A 45 -9.49 -12.73 -5.86
CA PRO A 45 -10.12 -13.33 -7.02
C PRO A 45 -11.47 -13.97 -6.65
N SER A 46 -12.56 -13.54 -7.30
CA SER A 46 -13.92 -14.02 -7.02
C SER A 46 -14.53 -14.71 -8.24
N SER A 47 -15.35 -15.75 -7.98
CA SER A 47 -16.20 -16.38 -8.98
C SER A 47 -17.60 -15.74 -9.10
N SER A 48 -17.92 -14.78 -8.22
CA SER A 48 -19.19 -14.06 -8.24
C SER A 48 -19.17 -12.91 -9.24
N VAL A 49 -20.34 -12.52 -9.71
CA VAL A 49 -20.50 -11.41 -10.66
C VAL A 49 -20.21 -10.08 -9.96
N ALA A 50 -19.43 -9.23 -10.60
CA ALA A 50 -19.18 -7.87 -10.12
C ALA A 50 -20.43 -7.00 -10.25
N GLN A 51 -20.61 -6.11 -9.29
CA GLN A 51 -21.66 -5.10 -9.25
C GLN A 51 -21.06 -3.74 -8.91
N THR A 52 -21.80 -2.68 -9.11
CA THR A 52 -21.37 -1.35 -8.66
C THR A 52 -21.43 -1.28 -7.13
N VAL A 53 -20.26 -1.19 -6.50
CA VAL A 53 -20.08 -1.11 -5.05
C VAL A 53 -19.48 0.25 -4.68
N LYS A 54 -20.12 0.97 -3.77
CA LYS A 54 -19.54 2.18 -3.18
C LYS A 54 -18.50 1.77 -2.14
N HIS A 55 -17.26 2.25 -2.29
CA HIS A 55 -16.19 2.07 -1.30
C HIS A 55 -15.43 3.39 -1.13
N GLY A 56 -15.54 4.00 0.04
CA GLY A 56 -15.15 5.39 0.25
C GLY A 56 -15.93 6.36 -0.65
N PRO A 57 -15.26 7.33 -1.29
CA PRO A 57 -15.89 8.28 -2.19
C PRO A 57 -16.10 7.75 -3.62
N PHE A 58 -15.74 6.52 -3.92
CA PHE A 58 -15.71 5.93 -5.25
C PHE A 58 -16.76 4.85 -5.46
N ASN A 59 -17.12 4.62 -6.74
CA ASN A 59 -17.91 3.48 -7.18
C ASN A 59 -16.98 2.55 -7.98
N PHE A 60 -16.93 1.28 -7.59
CA PHE A 60 -16.12 0.24 -8.21
C PHE A 60 -16.98 -0.89 -8.75
N GLN A 61 -16.50 -1.61 -9.75
CA GLN A 61 -17.07 -2.89 -10.19
C GLN A 61 -16.42 -4.01 -9.38
N LEU A 62 -17.11 -4.51 -8.33
CA LEU A 62 -16.58 -5.47 -7.38
C LEU A 62 -17.65 -6.51 -7.00
N ALA A 63 -17.23 -7.71 -6.65
CA ALA A 63 -18.10 -8.73 -6.06
C ALA A 63 -18.01 -8.61 -4.51
N ARG A 64 -18.86 -7.73 -3.92
CA ARG A 64 -18.90 -7.58 -2.45
C ARG A 64 -19.37 -8.89 -1.83
N ASP A 65 -18.57 -9.40 -0.88
CA ASP A 65 -18.77 -10.67 -0.18
C ASP A 65 -18.97 -11.88 -1.13
N GLY A 66 -18.45 -11.75 -2.38
CA GLY A 66 -18.53 -12.81 -3.37
C GLY A 66 -17.71 -14.05 -2.99
N ALA A 67 -18.02 -15.21 -3.59
CA ALA A 67 -17.30 -16.45 -3.35
C ALA A 67 -15.84 -16.35 -3.79
N PRO A 68 -14.85 -16.57 -2.88
CA PRO A 68 -13.45 -16.58 -3.26
C PRO A 68 -13.13 -17.73 -4.22
N ARG A 69 -12.26 -17.47 -5.17
CA ARG A 69 -11.75 -18.46 -6.12
C ARG A 69 -10.31 -18.82 -5.80
N ARG A 70 -9.97 -20.11 -5.81
CA ARG A 70 -8.58 -20.54 -5.70
C ARG A 70 -7.75 -19.96 -6.86
N SER A 71 -6.59 -19.42 -6.56
CA SER A 71 -5.69 -18.79 -7.52
C SER A 71 -4.23 -19.10 -7.18
N ASN A 72 -3.31 -18.14 -7.17
CA ASN A 72 -1.89 -18.39 -6.90
C ASN A 72 -1.56 -18.76 -5.44
N GLY A 73 -2.51 -18.63 -4.52
CA GLY A 73 -2.39 -19.02 -3.12
C GLY A 73 -1.50 -18.11 -2.29
N ARG A 74 -1.18 -16.90 -2.73
CA ARG A 74 -0.32 -15.95 -2.00
C ARG A 74 -1.09 -14.72 -1.55
N LEU A 75 -0.66 -14.20 -0.39
CA LEU A 75 -1.17 -12.98 0.23
C LEU A 75 -0.19 -11.83 0.03
N ILE A 76 -0.71 -10.65 -0.24
CA ILE A 76 0.02 -9.39 -0.17
C ILE A 76 -0.70 -8.48 0.84
N VAL A 77 0.05 -7.88 1.77
CA VAL A 77 -0.51 -6.86 2.69
C VAL A 77 -0.13 -5.47 2.19
N ILE A 78 -1.10 -4.57 2.12
CA ILE A 78 -0.89 -3.15 1.79
C ILE A 78 -1.09 -2.31 3.05
N SER A 79 -0.07 -1.55 3.45
CA SER A 79 -0.12 -0.56 4.53
C SER A 79 -0.23 0.84 3.94
N HIS A 80 -1.34 1.51 4.23
CA HIS A 80 -1.63 2.86 3.73
C HIS A 80 -0.79 3.96 4.42
N GLY A 81 -0.73 5.15 3.82
CA GLY A 81 -0.12 6.34 4.41
C GLY A 81 -0.82 6.80 5.69
N SER A 82 -0.25 7.81 6.38
CA SER A 82 -0.87 8.40 7.57
C SER A 82 -2.23 9.00 7.22
N GLY A 83 -3.25 8.73 8.05
CA GLY A 83 -4.63 9.13 7.80
C GLY A 83 -5.27 8.51 6.55
N GLY A 84 -4.66 7.47 5.97
CA GLY A 84 -5.08 6.86 4.71
C GLY A 84 -6.24 5.87 4.87
N ALA A 85 -6.67 5.34 3.74
CA ALA A 85 -7.80 4.44 3.62
C ALA A 85 -7.52 3.33 2.58
N PRO A 86 -8.20 2.17 2.66
CA PRO A 86 -7.98 1.08 1.70
C PRO A 86 -8.29 1.46 0.25
N TRP A 87 -9.32 2.26 0.02
CA TRP A 87 -9.78 2.58 -1.34
C TRP A 87 -8.79 3.40 -2.17
N VAL A 88 -7.84 4.13 -1.55
CA VAL A 88 -6.82 4.88 -2.29
C VAL A 88 -5.70 4.00 -2.86
N HIS A 89 -5.75 2.70 -2.62
CA HIS A 89 -4.87 1.68 -3.19
C HIS A 89 -5.66 0.63 -4.00
N ALA A 90 -6.92 0.93 -4.34
CA ALA A 90 -7.81 -0.03 -5.00
C ALA A 90 -7.31 -0.46 -6.38
N ASP A 91 -6.69 0.43 -7.16
CA ASP A 91 -6.20 0.09 -8.50
C ASP A 91 -4.97 -0.83 -8.44
N LEU A 92 -4.04 -0.57 -7.52
CA LEU A 92 -2.93 -1.51 -7.25
C LEU A 92 -3.47 -2.86 -6.75
N ALA A 93 -4.44 -2.85 -5.81
CA ALA A 93 -5.05 -4.08 -5.30
C ALA A 93 -5.72 -4.89 -6.43
N ARG A 94 -6.44 -4.24 -7.34
CA ARG A 94 -7.03 -4.89 -8.51
C ARG A 94 -5.98 -5.52 -9.41
N THR A 95 -4.92 -4.79 -9.74
CA THR A 95 -3.79 -5.31 -10.52
C THR A 95 -3.17 -6.56 -9.87
N LEU A 96 -3.01 -6.56 -8.55
CA LEU A 96 -2.49 -7.72 -7.82
C LEU A 96 -3.49 -8.89 -7.80
N VAL A 97 -4.79 -8.61 -7.68
CA VAL A 97 -5.85 -9.63 -7.74
C VAL A 97 -5.96 -10.24 -9.13
N GLU A 98 -5.81 -9.46 -10.20
CA GLU A 98 -5.76 -9.94 -11.58
C GLU A 98 -4.57 -10.90 -11.80
N ASP A 99 -3.45 -10.68 -11.09
CA ASP A 99 -2.31 -11.62 -11.02
C ASP A 99 -2.54 -12.80 -10.07
N GLY A 100 -3.71 -12.89 -9.46
CA GLY A 100 -4.14 -14.02 -8.63
C GLY A 100 -3.78 -13.91 -7.15
N PHE A 101 -3.31 -12.80 -6.67
CA PHE A 101 -3.04 -12.58 -5.25
C PHE A 101 -4.32 -12.27 -4.47
N VAL A 102 -4.33 -12.64 -3.19
CA VAL A 102 -5.24 -12.04 -2.20
C VAL A 102 -4.53 -10.84 -1.59
N VAL A 103 -5.25 -9.73 -1.42
CA VAL A 103 -4.67 -8.48 -0.92
C VAL A 103 -5.41 -8.05 0.33
N ALA A 104 -4.69 -7.89 1.45
CA ALA A 104 -5.23 -7.44 2.72
C ALA A 104 -4.74 -6.02 3.06
N MET A 105 -5.64 -5.17 3.54
CA MET A 105 -5.34 -3.79 3.91
C MET A 105 -5.88 -3.50 5.31
N PRO A 106 -5.04 -3.58 6.36
CA PRO A 106 -5.45 -3.20 7.71
C PRO A 106 -5.68 -1.68 7.79
N ALA A 107 -6.78 -1.27 8.41
CA ALA A 107 -6.98 0.10 8.87
C ALA A 107 -6.16 0.29 10.15
N HIS A 108 -5.09 1.09 10.08
CA HIS A 108 -4.17 1.29 11.21
C HIS A 108 -4.83 2.08 12.35
N ARG A 109 -4.83 1.52 13.55
CA ARG A 109 -5.46 2.14 14.72
C ARG A 109 -4.83 3.50 15.04
N GLY A 110 -5.68 4.51 15.22
CA GLY A 110 -5.29 5.87 15.58
C GLY A 110 -4.58 6.64 14.46
N ASP A 111 -4.48 6.07 13.24
CA ASP A 111 -3.82 6.71 12.11
C ASP A 111 -4.41 6.23 10.78
N ASN A 112 -5.73 6.35 10.64
CA ASN A 112 -6.51 6.03 9.45
C ASN A 112 -7.53 7.14 9.15
N TYR A 113 -8.31 6.99 8.11
CA TYR A 113 -9.26 8.02 7.63
C TYR A 113 -10.40 8.35 8.60
N GLU A 114 -10.69 7.49 9.57
CA GLU A 114 -11.71 7.70 10.61
C GLU A 114 -11.12 8.11 11.96
N ASP A 115 -9.87 7.71 12.24
CA ASP A 115 -9.22 7.91 13.52
C ASP A 115 -7.80 8.46 13.33
N HIS A 116 -7.61 9.73 13.67
CA HIS A 116 -6.34 10.45 13.62
C HIS A 116 -5.77 10.72 15.03
N SER A 117 -6.13 9.93 16.02
CA SER A 117 -5.81 10.21 17.43
C SER A 117 -4.34 10.05 17.79
N THR A 118 -3.60 9.20 17.05
CA THR A 118 -2.19 8.90 17.38
C THR A 118 -1.30 8.70 16.15
N PRO A 119 -1.24 9.65 15.20
CA PRO A 119 -0.31 9.56 14.07
C PRO A 119 1.15 9.68 14.52
N GLY A 120 2.09 9.36 13.63
CA GLY A 120 3.52 9.46 13.87
C GLY A 120 4.08 8.30 14.71
N PRO A 121 5.09 8.52 15.58
CA PRO A 121 5.86 7.45 16.20
C PRO A 121 5.04 6.38 16.92
N LYS A 122 3.95 6.74 17.60
CA LYS A 122 3.07 5.75 18.24
C LYS A 122 2.38 4.82 17.24
N SER A 123 1.93 5.36 16.12
CA SER A 123 1.39 4.56 15.03
C SER A 123 2.50 3.72 14.38
N TRP A 124 3.66 4.32 14.10
CA TRP A 124 4.77 3.63 13.44
C TRP A 124 5.27 2.42 14.22
N GLN A 125 5.26 2.47 15.56
CA GLN A 125 5.57 1.31 16.41
C GLN A 125 4.55 0.17 16.27
N ARG A 126 3.24 0.51 16.12
CA ARG A 126 2.16 -0.48 16.07
C ARG A 126 1.99 -1.12 14.70
N ARG A 127 2.12 -0.33 13.62
CA ARG A 127 1.80 -0.74 12.25
C ARG A 127 2.49 -2.05 11.81
N PRO A 128 3.78 -2.31 12.10
CA PRO A 128 4.39 -3.59 11.76
C PRO A 128 3.71 -4.78 12.42
N LEU A 129 3.28 -4.65 13.70
CA LEU A 129 2.50 -5.65 14.43
C LEU A 129 1.09 -5.82 13.85
N GLU A 130 0.43 -4.72 13.49
CA GLU A 130 -0.89 -4.74 12.85
C GLU A 130 -0.83 -5.45 11.48
N VAL A 131 0.25 -5.30 10.71
CA VAL A 131 0.49 -6.08 9.49
C VAL A 131 0.59 -7.58 9.81
N SER A 132 1.36 -7.97 10.81
CA SER A 132 1.47 -9.37 11.23
C SER A 132 0.12 -9.94 11.67
N ARG A 133 -0.67 -9.19 12.45
CA ARG A 133 -2.01 -9.61 12.88
C ARG A 133 -3.04 -9.62 11.73
N ALA A 134 -2.89 -8.76 10.72
CA ALA A 134 -3.70 -8.83 9.51
C ALA A 134 -3.44 -10.13 8.73
N ILE A 135 -2.20 -10.59 8.65
CA ILE A 135 -1.85 -11.91 8.08
C ILE A 135 -2.55 -13.02 8.88
N ASP A 136 -2.52 -12.94 10.22
CA ASP A 136 -3.19 -13.91 11.11
C ASP A 136 -4.71 -13.88 10.94
N ALA A 137 -5.32 -12.69 10.82
CA ALA A 137 -6.76 -12.54 10.64
C ALA A 137 -7.22 -13.18 9.33
N VAL A 138 -6.51 -12.93 8.22
CA VAL A 138 -6.80 -13.56 6.92
C VAL A 138 -6.61 -15.08 6.99
N GLY A 139 -5.56 -15.54 7.66
CA GLY A 139 -5.28 -16.99 7.80
C GLY A 139 -6.32 -17.74 8.63
N ARG A 140 -6.97 -17.08 9.57
CA ARG A 140 -8.06 -17.67 10.41
C ARG A 140 -9.44 -17.55 9.77
N ASP A 141 -9.61 -16.70 8.76
CA ASP A 141 -10.90 -16.57 8.06
C ASP A 141 -11.18 -17.85 7.25
N GLN A 142 -12.36 -18.42 7.48
CA GLN A 142 -12.76 -19.70 6.88
C GLN A 142 -12.82 -19.67 5.34
N ARG A 143 -12.97 -18.48 4.75
CA ARG A 143 -13.02 -18.28 3.29
C ARG A 143 -11.64 -18.27 2.67
N PHE A 144 -10.63 -17.70 3.37
CA PHE A 144 -9.30 -17.44 2.83
C PHE A 144 -8.23 -18.41 3.33
N GLY A 145 -8.25 -18.79 4.62
CA GLY A 145 -7.25 -19.67 5.21
C GLY A 145 -6.98 -20.93 4.40
N PRO A 146 -8.03 -21.69 3.96
CA PRO A 146 -7.83 -22.90 3.15
C PRO A 146 -7.28 -22.66 1.72
N LEU A 147 -7.29 -21.41 1.26
CA LEU A 147 -6.85 -21.03 -0.09
C LEU A 147 -5.41 -20.50 -0.14
N LEU A 148 -4.82 -20.19 1.02
CA LEU A 148 -3.56 -19.45 1.12
C LEU A 148 -2.45 -20.28 1.77
N ALA A 149 -1.26 -20.15 1.22
CA ALA A 149 -0.01 -20.60 1.82
C ALA A 149 0.72 -19.37 2.38
N LEU A 150 0.65 -19.20 3.70
CA LEU A 150 1.14 -18.00 4.39
C LEU A 150 2.61 -18.09 4.81
N ASP A 151 3.35 -19.07 4.32
CA ASP A 151 4.80 -19.21 4.48
C ASP A 151 5.60 -18.12 3.74
N LYS A 152 4.99 -17.53 2.67
CA LYS A 152 5.55 -16.43 1.88
C LYS A 152 4.47 -15.40 1.58
N VAL A 153 4.58 -14.24 2.21
CA VAL A 153 3.66 -13.09 2.09
C VAL A 153 4.41 -11.91 1.50
N GLY A 154 3.76 -11.19 0.60
CA GLY A 154 4.26 -9.90 0.10
C GLY A 154 3.78 -8.74 0.97
N MET A 155 4.56 -7.66 1.01
CA MET A 155 4.19 -6.45 1.72
C MET A 155 4.44 -5.22 0.85
N TYR A 156 3.42 -4.38 0.68
CA TYR A 156 3.53 -3.05 0.08
C TYR A 156 3.20 -1.98 1.13
N GLY A 157 3.93 -0.87 1.12
CA GLY A 157 3.59 0.27 1.96
C GLY A 157 3.90 1.60 1.29
N MET A 158 3.04 2.61 1.51
CA MET A 158 3.22 3.96 0.98
C MET A 158 3.35 4.97 2.11
N SER A 159 4.28 5.94 2.00
CA SER A 159 4.46 7.02 2.99
C SER A 159 4.73 6.47 4.40
N ALA A 160 3.86 6.68 5.40
CA ALA A 160 3.93 6.02 6.71
C ALA A 160 3.82 4.48 6.59
N GLY A 161 3.06 3.97 5.61
CA GLY A 161 3.08 2.54 5.26
C GLY A 161 4.42 2.09 4.68
N GLY A 162 5.10 2.98 3.95
CA GLY A 162 6.47 2.77 3.49
C GLY A 162 7.48 2.67 4.64
N HIS A 163 7.31 3.47 5.69
CA HIS A 163 8.05 3.31 6.95
C HIS A 163 7.79 1.93 7.58
N THR A 164 6.52 1.50 7.61
CA THR A 164 6.15 0.14 8.07
C THR A 164 6.86 -0.94 7.24
N ALA A 165 6.90 -0.77 5.92
CA ALA A 165 7.59 -1.67 4.99
C ALA A 165 9.10 -1.75 5.28
N LEU A 166 9.75 -0.61 5.47
CA LEU A 166 11.18 -0.55 5.84
C LEU A 166 11.47 -1.19 7.20
N SER A 167 10.59 -1.00 8.20
CA SER A 167 10.70 -1.66 9.51
C SER A 167 10.64 -3.18 9.36
N LEU A 168 9.68 -3.70 8.59
CA LEU A 168 9.52 -5.14 8.32
C LEU A 168 10.67 -5.70 7.46
N ALA A 169 11.35 -4.88 6.67
CA ALA A 169 12.56 -5.26 5.94
C ALA A 169 13.79 -5.44 6.85
N GLY A 170 13.68 -5.09 8.13
CA GLY A 170 14.75 -5.18 9.12
C GLY A 170 15.38 -3.83 9.50
N GLY A 171 14.82 -2.73 8.99
CA GLY A 171 15.21 -1.38 9.40
C GLY A 171 14.90 -1.12 10.87
N ARG A 172 15.82 -0.46 11.56
CA ARG A 172 15.62 0.03 12.91
C ARG A 172 15.58 1.55 12.93
N TRP A 173 14.69 2.09 13.73
CA TRP A 173 14.47 3.53 13.84
C TRP A 173 14.24 3.95 15.29
N SER A 174 14.32 5.24 15.60
CA SER A 174 13.99 5.75 16.92
C SER A 174 13.38 7.15 16.85
N PRO A 175 12.54 7.54 17.84
CA PRO A 175 12.09 8.93 17.99
C PRO A 175 13.27 9.92 18.08
N ALA A 176 14.36 9.56 18.72
CA ALA A 176 15.54 10.41 18.80
C ALA A 176 16.22 10.64 17.44
N SER A 177 16.22 9.62 16.56
CA SER A 177 16.73 9.77 15.17
C SER A 177 15.85 10.71 14.35
N PHE A 178 14.51 10.64 14.51
CA PHE A 178 13.58 11.61 13.94
C PHE A 178 13.92 13.03 14.39
N ARG A 179 14.10 13.25 15.71
CA ARG A 179 14.50 14.55 16.25
C ARG A 179 15.81 15.04 15.64
N GLN A 180 16.84 14.20 15.59
CA GLN A 180 18.15 14.55 15.03
C GLN A 180 18.05 14.99 13.56
N HIS A 181 17.24 14.28 12.76
CA HIS A 181 16.98 14.66 11.38
C HIS A 181 16.33 16.05 11.30
N CYS A 182 15.27 16.30 12.09
CA CYS A 182 14.58 17.58 12.06
C CYS A 182 15.44 18.74 12.59
N GLU A 183 16.26 18.52 13.60
CA GLU A 183 17.23 19.52 14.09
C GLU A 183 18.25 19.93 13.02
N ALA A 184 18.68 18.98 12.19
CA ALA A 184 19.64 19.21 11.12
C ALA A 184 19.01 19.78 9.83
N HIS A 185 17.76 19.38 9.50
CA HIS A 185 17.21 19.56 8.15
C HIS A 185 15.81 20.20 8.11
N ILE A 186 15.31 20.79 9.20
CA ILE A 186 13.95 21.34 9.25
C ILE A 186 13.69 22.43 8.20
N SER A 187 14.71 23.18 7.80
CA SER A 187 14.58 24.21 6.75
C SER A 187 14.40 23.61 5.35
N GLU A 188 14.81 22.38 5.14
CA GLU A 188 14.80 21.70 3.85
C GLU A 188 13.70 20.65 3.75
N ASP A 189 13.35 20.01 4.89
CA ASP A 189 12.40 18.90 5.00
C ASP A 189 11.31 19.19 6.05
N PHE A 190 10.78 20.43 6.02
CA PHE A 190 9.86 20.94 7.03
C PHE A 190 8.63 20.07 7.22
N GLN A 191 8.00 19.65 6.11
CA GLN A 191 6.75 18.90 6.18
C GLN A 191 6.95 17.47 6.71
N ALA A 192 8.09 16.84 6.45
CA ALA A 192 8.45 15.55 7.07
C ALA A 192 8.53 15.64 8.60
N CYS A 193 8.93 16.81 9.11
CA CYS A 193 9.08 17.07 10.55
C CYS A 193 7.80 17.47 11.25
N VAL A 194 6.92 18.23 10.59
CA VAL A 194 5.71 18.79 11.22
C VAL A 194 4.41 18.15 10.74
N GLY A 195 4.44 17.38 9.68
CA GLY A 195 3.26 16.74 9.09
C GLY A 195 2.21 17.79 8.68
N LEU A 196 0.96 17.50 9.01
CA LEU A 196 -0.20 18.36 8.71
C LEU A 196 -0.45 19.49 9.74
N ALA A 197 0.47 19.69 10.71
CA ALA A 197 0.24 20.70 11.75
C ALA A 197 0.32 22.14 11.21
N THR A 198 1.23 22.42 10.29
CA THR A 198 1.42 23.74 9.67
C THR A 198 2.29 23.63 8.40
N ARG A 199 2.44 24.75 7.68
CA ARG A 199 3.36 24.89 6.54
C ARG A 199 4.13 26.18 6.58
N LEU A 200 5.26 26.24 5.89
CA LEU A 200 5.96 27.47 5.58
C LEU A 200 5.24 28.19 4.44
N ASN A 201 5.10 29.49 4.56
CA ASN A 201 4.39 30.35 3.59
C ASN A 201 5.28 31.41 2.94
N GLY A 202 6.59 31.43 3.24
CA GLY A 202 7.53 32.45 2.77
C GLY A 202 7.35 33.80 3.46
N ASN A 203 6.83 33.84 4.70
CA ASN A 203 6.55 35.07 5.42
C ASN A 203 7.28 35.15 6.78
N LEU A 204 7.17 36.30 7.47
CA LEU A 204 7.87 36.56 8.74
C LEU A 204 7.51 35.58 9.87
N LEU A 205 6.38 34.86 9.78
CA LEU A 205 5.98 33.87 10.78
C LEU A 205 6.68 32.53 10.63
N ASP A 206 7.38 32.27 9.54
CA ASP A 206 8.02 30.99 9.29
C ASP A 206 9.16 30.69 10.27
N GLY A 207 9.92 31.73 10.69
CA GLY A 207 10.92 31.60 11.75
C GLY A 207 10.32 31.16 13.10
N PRO A 208 9.33 31.87 13.64
CA PRO A 208 8.59 31.44 14.83
C PRO A 208 7.98 30.05 14.73
N LYS A 209 7.36 29.67 13.59
CA LYS A 209 6.82 28.31 13.37
C LYS A 209 7.91 27.24 13.48
N THR A 210 9.05 27.48 12.83
CA THR A 210 10.19 26.54 12.85
C THR A 210 10.76 26.39 14.26
N THR A 211 10.90 27.50 15.00
CA THR A 211 11.40 27.48 16.39
C THR A 211 10.45 26.72 17.30
N LEU A 212 9.14 26.97 17.20
CA LEU A 212 8.12 26.23 17.97
C LEU A 212 8.11 24.74 17.62
N ALA A 213 8.17 24.42 16.33
CA ALA A 213 8.22 23.03 15.87
C ALA A 213 9.43 22.29 16.46
N LEU A 214 10.63 22.86 16.38
CA LEU A 214 11.83 22.28 16.99
C LEU A 214 11.72 22.11 18.50
N TRP A 215 11.12 23.09 19.19
CA TRP A 215 10.91 22.97 20.64
C TRP A 215 9.99 21.79 20.97
N VAL A 216 8.87 21.64 20.26
CA VAL A 216 7.93 20.52 20.43
C VAL A 216 8.62 19.18 20.10
N ILE A 217 9.38 19.12 19.00
CA ILE A 217 10.09 17.92 18.56
C ILE A 217 11.11 17.50 19.62
N ARG A 218 11.92 18.43 20.15
CA ARG A 218 12.90 18.15 21.21
C ARG A 218 12.26 17.56 22.47
N TYR A 219 11.11 18.11 22.84
CA TYR A 219 10.39 17.65 24.02
C TYR A 219 9.76 16.26 23.83
N ARG A 220 9.15 16.00 22.66
CA ARG A 220 8.33 14.80 22.41
C ARG A 220 9.11 13.60 21.88
N PHE A 221 10.24 13.82 21.21
CA PHE A 221 10.97 12.77 20.48
C PHE A 221 12.37 12.53 21.08
N SER A 222 12.43 12.28 22.40
CA SER A 222 13.68 12.06 23.14
C SER A 222 14.05 10.59 23.28
N ASP A 223 13.11 9.67 23.06
CA ASP A 223 13.38 8.22 23.21
C ASP A 223 14.35 7.74 22.12
N ALA A 224 15.50 7.22 22.57
CA ALA A 224 16.55 6.69 21.71
C ALA A 224 16.49 5.17 21.56
N ALA A 225 15.53 4.50 22.19
CA ALA A 225 15.37 3.06 22.05
C ALA A 225 15.05 2.69 20.60
N TRP A 226 15.84 1.78 20.04
CA TRP A 226 15.61 1.27 18.71
C TRP A 226 14.31 0.49 18.63
N GLN A 227 13.47 0.87 17.69
CA GLN A 227 12.25 0.17 17.34
C GLN A 227 12.55 -0.80 16.19
N THR A 228 12.17 -2.05 16.37
CA THR A 228 12.34 -3.11 15.37
C THR A 228 11.17 -4.07 15.43
N HIS A 229 10.71 -4.52 14.29
CA HIS A 229 9.78 -5.64 14.18
C HIS A 229 9.92 -6.31 12.82
N THR A 230 9.97 -7.64 12.80
CA THR A 230 9.99 -8.43 11.56
C THR A 230 9.02 -9.60 11.69
N ASP A 231 8.42 -10.02 10.58
CA ASP A 231 7.59 -11.22 10.49
C ASP A 231 8.27 -12.20 9.55
N PRO A 232 8.59 -13.44 9.98
CA PRO A 232 9.31 -14.41 9.15
C PRO A 232 8.52 -14.87 7.93
N ARG A 233 7.22 -14.64 7.89
CA ARG A 233 6.36 -14.95 6.74
C ARG A 233 6.51 -13.94 5.60
N ILE A 234 6.95 -12.71 5.88
CA ILE A 234 7.15 -11.70 4.85
C ILE A 234 8.42 -12.04 4.07
N ALA A 235 8.24 -12.32 2.78
CA ALA A 235 9.30 -12.80 1.89
C ALA A 235 9.76 -11.78 0.85
N VAL A 236 9.00 -10.68 0.65
CA VAL A 236 9.31 -9.61 -0.30
C VAL A 236 8.58 -8.35 0.08
N ILE A 237 9.22 -7.20 -0.10
CA ILE A 237 8.69 -5.89 0.31
C ILE A 237 8.82 -4.88 -0.82
N VAL A 238 7.80 -4.02 -0.98
CA VAL A 238 7.84 -2.82 -1.81
C VAL A 238 7.49 -1.60 -0.97
N ALA A 239 8.35 -0.58 -0.99
CA ALA A 239 8.14 0.70 -0.33
C ALA A 239 7.93 1.83 -1.35
N GLY A 240 6.74 2.41 -1.38
CA GLY A 240 6.39 3.56 -2.22
C GLY A 240 6.53 4.87 -1.46
N VAL A 241 7.30 5.82 -1.98
CA VAL A 241 7.57 7.13 -1.35
C VAL A 241 7.67 7.05 0.18
N PRO A 242 8.52 6.16 0.73
CA PRO A 242 8.54 5.85 2.15
C PRO A 242 9.04 7.02 2.99
N TYR A 243 8.47 7.21 4.19
CA TYR A 243 9.15 7.97 5.23
C TYR A 243 10.36 7.16 5.72
N ALA A 244 11.56 7.77 5.74
CA ALA A 244 12.79 7.04 6.08
C ALA A 244 13.84 7.86 6.87
N ALA A 245 13.54 9.11 7.23
CA ALA A 245 14.52 10.01 7.81
C ALA A 245 14.99 9.62 9.23
N ASP A 246 14.20 8.83 9.94
CA ASP A 246 14.44 8.36 11.30
C ASP A 246 15.13 7.00 11.42
N PHE A 247 15.39 6.34 10.28
CA PHE A 247 16.06 5.04 10.25
C PHE A 247 17.57 5.18 10.45
N ASP A 248 18.13 4.20 11.16
CA ASP A 248 19.55 3.88 11.03
C ASP A 248 19.78 3.24 9.66
N MET A 249 20.35 4.01 8.74
CA MET A 249 20.57 3.55 7.37
C MET A 249 21.44 2.29 7.30
N ALA A 250 22.37 2.08 8.22
CA ALA A 250 23.18 0.87 8.26
C ALA A 250 22.33 -0.40 8.40
N SER A 251 21.19 -0.32 9.09
CA SER A 251 20.25 -1.43 9.22
C SER A 251 19.50 -1.77 7.93
N LEU A 252 19.45 -0.83 6.98
CA LEU A 252 18.82 -1.01 5.67
C LEU A 252 19.83 -1.30 4.55
N ALA A 253 21.14 -1.32 4.84
CA ALA A 253 22.17 -1.64 3.84
C ALA A 253 22.05 -3.06 3.28
N ALA A 254 21.56 -4.00 4.12
CA ALA A 254 21.30 -5.39 3.74
C ALA A 254 19.92 -5.83 4.32
N PRO A 255 18.81 -5.50 3.64
CA PRO A 255 17.47 -5.87 4.09
C PRO A 255 17.30 -7.40 4.14
N ARG A 256 16.46 -7.86 5.06
CA ARG A 256 16.25 -9.30 5.31
C ARG A 256 15.57 -10.03 4.14
N VAL A 257 14.89 -9.30 3.29
CA VAL A 257 14.13 -9.81 2.14
C VAL A 257 14.35 -8.88 0.93
N PRO A 258 14.12 -9.34 -0.30
CA PRO A 258 14.13 -8.46 -1.48
C PRO A 258 13.28 -7.21 -1.25
N LEU A 259 13.86 -6.05 -1.47
CA LEU A 259 13.24 -4.74 -1.24
C LEU A 259 13.22 -3.93 -2.53
N GLY A 260 12.02 -3.65 -3.03
CA GLY A 260 11.76 -2.75 -4.13
C GLY A 260 11.32 -1.37 -3.65
N LEU A 261 11.74 -0.31 -4.33
CA LEU A 261 11.32 1.06 -4.03
C LEU A 261 10.65 1.71 -5.25
N VAL A 262 9.62 2.52 -4.96
CA VAL A 262 9.03 3.45 -5.93
C VAL A 262 9.22 4.85 -5.38
N THR A 263 9.86 5.73 -6.17
CA THR A 263 10.18 7.11 -5.80
C THR A 263 9.36 8.11 -6.61
N ALA A 264 9.18 9.33 -6.08
CA ALA A 264 8.51 10.43 -6.75
C ALA A 264 9.40 11.68 -6.66
N PRO A 265 9.99 12.14 -7.78
CA PRO A 265 11.05 13.14 -7.74
C PRO A 265 10.56 14.54 -7.33
N ARG A 266 9.26 14.81 -7.43
CA ARG A 266 8.65 16.09 -6.99
C ARG A 266 7.91 15.98 -5.66
N ASP A 267 8.21 14.97 -4.87
CA ASP A 267 7.70 14.89 -3.50
C ASP A 267 8.29 16.04 -2.67
N LYS A 268 7.40 16.94 -2.22
CA LYS A 268 7.74 18.10 -1.40
C LYS A 268 7.49 17.86 0.09
N TRP A 269 6.88 16.73 0.42
CA TRP A 269 6.55 16.34 1.77
C TRP A 269 7.58 15.41 2.38
N LEU A 270 8.06 14.48 1.59
CA LEU A 270 9.17 13.60 1.93
C LEU A 270 10.27 13.82 0.88
N ILE A 271 11.12 14.82 1.11
CA ILE A 271 12.15 15.20 0.14
C ILE A 271 13.02 13.99 -0.20
N PRO A 272 13.04 13.53 -1.46
CA PRO A 272 13.56 12.20 -1.84
C PRO A 272 14.95 11.88 -1.30
N ARG A 273 15.87 12.86 -1.29
CA ARG A 273 17.27 12.67 -0.83
C ARG A 273 17.39 12.30 0.66
N PHE A 274 16.38 12.61 1.47
CA PHE A 274 16.34 12.25 2.89
C PHE A 274 15.59 10.94 3.16
N HIS A 275 14.82 10.46 2.18
CA HIS A 275 13.90 9.34 2.29
C HIS A 275 14.22 8.22 1.30
N GLY A 276 13.38 7.97 0.31
CA GLY A 276 13.53 6.85 -0.62
C GLY A 276 14.86 6.79 -1.36
N GLU A 277 15.38 7.94 -1.80
CA GLU A 277 16.70 8.01 -2.45
C GLU A 277 17.85 7.65 -1.50
N ARG A 278 17.74 8.06 -0.23
CA ARG A 278 18.74 7.71 0.79
C ARG A 278 18.79 6.21 1.05
N VAL A 279 17.63 5.55 1.05
CA VAL A 279 17.58 4.07 1.18
C VAL A 279 18.26 3.42 -0.03
N LEU A 280 17.93 3.85 -1.26
CA LEU A 280 18.53 3.31 -2.48
C LEU A 280 20.05 3.53 -2.56
N GLN A 281 20.55 4.67 -2.07
CA GLN A 281 22.00 4.95 -2.01
C GLN A 281 22.72 4.04 -1.01
N THR A 282 22.05 3.64 0.06
CA THR A 282 22.62 2.81 1.12
C THR A 282 22.55 1.31 0.79
N CYS A 283 21.47 0.88 0.14
CA CYS A 283 21.16 -0.52 -0.14
C CYS A 283 21.52 -0.89 -1.58
N ALA A 284 22.66 -1.53 -1.79
CA ALA A 284 23.10 -1.97 -3.11
C ALA A 284 22.22 -3.10 -3.71
N ALA A 285 21.53 -3.88 -2.88
CA ALA A 285 20.67 -4.98 -3.30
C ALA A 285 19.21 -4.53 -3.51
N CYS A 286 18.86 -3.29 -3.18
CA CYS A 286 17.51 -2.77 -3.36
C CYS A 286 17.25 -2.40 -4.83
N GLU A 287 16.06 -2.69 -5.31
CA GLU A 287 15.66 -2.41 -6.69
C GLU A 287 14.79 -1.16 -6.78
N ARG A 288 15.18 -0.19 -7.61
CA ARG A 288 14.26 0.89 -8.01
C ARG A 288 13.27 0.35 -9.04
N LEU A 289 12.05 0.07 -8.63
CA LEU A 289 10.99 -0.44 -9.52
C LEU A 289 10.48 0.64 -10.48
N ALA A 290 10.33 1.85 -9.95
CA ALA A 290 9.94 3.01 -10.73
C ALA A 290 10.39 4.30 -10.05
N ASP A 291 10.65 5.32 -10.87
CA ASP A 291 10.64 6.72 -10.48
C ASP A 291 9.43 7.35 -11.18
N VAL A 292 8.47 7.89 -10.40
CA VAL A 292 7.19 8.38 -10.93
C VAL A 292 7.41 9.72 -11.61
N PRO A 293 7.39 9.82 -12.96
CA PRO A 293 7.75 11.06 -13.65
C PRO A 293 6.87 12.24 -13.20
N ASN A 294 7.47 13.32 -12.74
CA ASN A 294 6.79 14.49 -12.19
C ASN A 294 5.84 14.21 -11.00
N GLY A 295 5.91 13.02 -10.40
CA GLY A 295 5.06 12.65 -9.28
C GLY A 295 5.40 13.39 -7.99
N GLY A 296 4.37 13.81 -7.26
CA GLY A 296 4.43 14.31 -5.89
C GLY A 296 4.12 13.22 -4.88
N HIS A 297 3.92 13.59 -3.61
CA HIS A 297 3.68 12.64 -2.53
C HIS A 297 2.45 11.75 -2.76
N GLY A 298 1.33 12.33 -3.23
CA GLY A 298 0.09 11.60 -3.51
C GLY A 298 0.07 10.82 -4.83
N ALA A 299 1.15 10.83 -5.61
CA ALA A 299 1.16 10.25 -6.95
C ALA A 299 0.78 8.77 -7.01
N LEU A 300 1.12 7.98 -5.96
CA LEU A 300 0.83 6.55 -5.88
C LEU A 300 -0.58 6.23 -5.31
N LEU A 301 -1.38 7.23 -4.96
CA LEU A 301 -2.78 7.03 -4.59
C LEU A 301 -3.60 6.83 -5.86
N SER A 302 -4.22 5.66 -6.02
CA SER A 302 -5.04 5.34 -7.18
C SER A 302 -6.22 4.46 -6.77
N PRO A 303 -7.45 5.01 -6.88
CA PRO A 303 -7.81 6.36 -7.33
C PRO A 303 -7.49 7.47 -6.30
N LEU A 304 -7.27 8.69 -6.80
CA LEU A 304 -7.08 9.86 -5.94
C LEU A 304 -8.45 10.40 -5.49
N PRO A 305 -8.69 10.63 -4.18
CA PRO A 305 -9.92 11.23 -3.70
C PRO A 305 -10.17 12.61 -4.32
N PRO A 306 -11.41 12.93 -4.72
CA PRO A 306 -11.74 14.23 -5.26
C PRO A 306 -11.82 15.31 -4.17
N GLY A 307 -11.64 16.58 -4.57
CA GLY A 307 -11.93 17.74 -3.69
C GLY A 307 -10.93 17.97 -2.56
N LEU A 308 -9.74 17.39 -2.64
CA LEU A 308 -8.70 17.62 -1.63
C LEU A 308 -8.24 19.08 -1.65
N SER A 309 -8.22 19.73 -0.47
CA SER A 309 -7.86 21.14 -0.31
C SER A 309 -7.05 21.38 0.97
N GLY A 310 -6.56 22.61 1.16
CA GLY A 310 -5.73 22.97 2.30
C GLY A 310 -4.44 22.16 2.36
N LEU A 311 -3.95 21.84 3.55
CA LEU A 311 -2.71 21.06 3.74
C LEU A 311 -2.80 19.65 3.17
N VAL A 312 -3.97 19.01 3.23
CA VAL A 312 -4.17 17.68 2.63
C VAL A 312 -4.09 17.76 1.11
N GLY A 313 -4.68 18.81 0.51
CA GLY A 313 -4.54 19.06 -0.92
C GLY A 313 -3.09 19.34 -1.34
N ASP A 314 -2.36 20.14 -0.55
CA ASP A 314 -0.94 20.39 -0.79
C ASP A 314 -0.08 19.10 -0.73
N LEU A 315 -0.46 18.18 0.17
CA LEU A 315 0.20 16.89 0.33
C LEU A 315 -0.07 15.95 -0.84
N LEU A 316 -1.32 15.83 -1.26
CA LEU A 316 -1.79 14.70 -2.08
C LEU A 316 -2.10 15.07 -3.53
N ASN A 317 -2.41 16.36 -3.84
CA ASN A 317 -2.73 16.77 -5.19
C ASN A 317 -1.51 16.65 -6.12
N ASP A 318 -1.81 16.36 -7.35
CA ASP A 318 -0.78 16.18 -8.40
C ASP A 318 -0.04 17.47 -8.70
N PRO A 319 1.29 17.43 -8.76
CA PRO A 319 2.08 18.55 -9.26
C PRO A 319 1.77 18.84 -10.73
N PRO A 320 1.99 20.10 -11.20
CA PRO A 320 1.88 20.43 -12.61
C PRO A 320 2.73 19.50 -13.50
N GLY A 321 2.12 18.97 -14.55
CA GLY A 321 2.77 18.08 -15.51
C GLY A 321 2.85 16.62 -15.09
N PHE A 322 2.26 16.23 -13.96
CA PHE A 322 2.08 14.81 -13.64
C PHE A 322 0.88 14.23 -14.42
N ASN A 323 1.08 13.04 -14.97
CA ASN A 323 0.04 12.34 -15.71
C ASN A 323 -0.23 10.96 -15.07
N ARG A 324 -1.41 10.78 -14.49
CA ARG A 324 -1.80 9.53 -13.84
C ARG A 324 -1.90 8.31 -14.77
N ALA A 325 -1.93 8.51 -16.10
CA ALA A 325 -1.90 7.42 -17.06
C ALA A 325 -0.63 6.53 -16.98
N VAL A 326 0.42 6.98 -16.27
CA VAL A 326 1.61 6.16 -16.02
C VAL A 326 1.40 5.10 -14.92
N LEU A 327 0.42 5.30 -14.02
CA LEU A 327 0.23 4.46 -12.81
C LEU A 327 -0.05 2.99 -13.13
N PRO A 328 -0.91 2.62 -14.09
CA PRO A 328 -1.09 1.20 -14.43
C PRO A 328 0.21 0.49 -14.85
N GLY A 329 1.15 1.24 -15.45
CA GLY A 329 2.49 0.72 -15.78
C GLY A 329 3.35 0.47 -14.52
N ILE A 330 3.23 1.33 -13.54
CA ILE A 330 3.92 1.21 -12.24
C ILE A 330 3.33 0.06 -11.44
N ASP A 331 2.00 -0.05 -11.37
CA ASP A 331 1.32 -1.15 -10.67
C ASP A 331 1.72 -2.51 -11.25
N ARG A 332 1.81 -2.63 -12.59
CA ARG A 332 2.34 -3.85 -13.23
C ARG A 332 3.80 -4.16 -12.87
N LYS A 333 4.67 -3.14 -12.69
CA LYS A 333 6.06 -3.37 -12.24
C LYS A 333 6.10 -3.86 -10.79
N ILE A 334 5.26 -3.29 -9.92
CA ILE A 334 5.10 -3.75 -8.53
C ILE A 334 4.59 -5.19 -8.51
N ALA A 335 3.55 -5.50 -9.28
CA ALA A 335 3.00 -6.85 -9.40
C ALA A 335 4.02 -7.86 -9.95
N ALA A 336 4.80 -7.48 -10.96
CA ALA A 336 5.87 -8.31 -11.50
C ALA A 336 6.98 -8.60 -10.48
N PHE A 337 7.32 -7.63 -9.63
CA PHE A 337 8.27 -7.83 -8.53
C PHE A 337 7.74 -8.84 -7.52
N PHE A 338 6.47 -8.74 -7.11
CA PHE A 338 5.85 -9.73 -6.23
C PHE A 338 5.77 -11.12 -6.87
N ARG A 339 5.37 -11.23 -8.15
CA ARG A 339 5.37 -12.53 -8.85
C ARG A 339 6.74 -13.19 -8.83
N ARG A 340 7.80 -12.44 -9.17
CA ARG A 340 9.18 -12.95 -9.24
C ARG A 340 9.64 -13.56 -7.91
N HIS A 341 9.21 -13.02 -6.78
CA HIS A 341 9.70 -13.43 -5.46
C HIS A 341 8.75 -14.35 -4.68
N LEU A 342 7.45 -14.36 -5.01
CA LEU A 342 6.45 -15.15 -4.28
C LEU A 342 6.02 -16.41 -5.01
N LEU A 343 6.11 -16.43 -6.34
CA LEU A 343 5.67 -17.58 -7.13
C LEU A 343 6.87 -18.44 -7.55
N PRO A 344 6.67 -19.75 -7.77
CA PRO A 344 7.72 -20.60 -8.33
C PRO A 344 8.11 -20.10 -9.73
N TYR A 345 9.38 -20.23 -10.08
CA TYR A 345 9.83 -20.01 -11.45
C TYR A 345 9.14 -21.04 -12.37
N ASN A 346 8.40 -20.56 -13.36
CA ASN A 346 7.89 -21.39 -14.45
C ASN A 346 8.98 -21.63 -15.50
#